data_70c0c953bad39f1fbc5f67ed7149944e
#
_entry.id   70c0c953bad39f1fbc5f67ed7149944e
#
_cell.length_a   1.000
_cell.length_b   1.000
_cell.length_c   1.000
_cell.angle_alpha   90.00
_cell.angle_beta   90.00
_cell.angle_gamma   90.00
#
_symmetry.space_group_name_H-M   'P 1'
#
loop_
_entity.id
_entity.type
_entity.pdbx_description
1 polymer ?
#
loop_
_entity_poly.entity_id
_entity_poly.type
_entity_poly.pdbx_seq_one_letter_code
_entity_poly.pdbx_strand_id
1 'polypeptide(L)'
;METPSLTRKSVSGVSFLTDRHAEGQVRFGFTERSGGVSEGVFASLNLGDACGDMPEHVAENRARALAALGYEGSPDRLVNPKQVHGDKVLLVDTADEESLARIQKEAREGADAIVCTVPGVPVLLCYADCVPVILATEKGFAVVHSGWRGTIASISAKALVKLLAATQEDASSAVAYIGPHIAGPDYEVSEELLTRFVDTFDESVALPGHRLDLARAIILALEGAGMGEESIVDCGISTARATDRLYSYRAEGGHCGRHGALAYLAA
;
A
#
# COMPACT_ATOMS: atom_id res chain seq x y z
N MET A 1 8.35 11.66 21.06
CA MET A 1 7.62 11.57 19.78
C MET A 1 6.19 11.16 20.10
N GLU A 2 5.18 11.72 19.45
CA GLU A 2 3.79 11.25 19.62
C GLU A 2 3.65 9.87 18.97
N THR A 3 2.78 9.04 19.52
CA THR A 3 2.53 7.67 19.02
C THR A 3 1.91 7.74 17.62
N PRO A 4 2.45 7.05 16.60
CA PRO A 4 1.90 7.05 15.26
C PRO A 4 0.48 6.47 15.27
N SER A 5 -0.42 7.06 14.46
CA SER A 5 -1.83 6.65 14.43
C SER A 5 -2.52 7.01 13.12
N LEU A 6 -3.32 6.11 12.59
CA LEU A 6 -4.11 6.36 11.38
C LEU A 6 -5.44 7.05 11.70
N THR A 7 -5.70 8.15 11.01
CA THR A 7 -6.95 8.90 11.11
C THR A 7 -7.58 9.08 9.74
N ARG A 8 -8.91 9.09 9.68
CA ARG A 8 -9.67 9.34 8.45
C ARG A 8 -9.74 10.84 8.17
N LYS A 9 -9.36 11.23 6.95
CA LYS A 9 -9.54 12.60 6.41
C LYS A 9 -10.39 12.54 5.14
N SER A 10 -11.00 13.67 4.81
CA SER A 10 -11.71 13.84 3.53
C SER A 10 -11.38 15.24 2.98
N VAL A 11 -10.92 15.28 1.73
CA VAL A 11 -10.55 16.51 1.03
C VAL A 11 -11.19 16.49 -0.35
N SER A 12 -11.99 17.50 -0.68
CA SER A 12 -12.69 17.62 -1.97
C SER A 12 -13.48 16.36 -2.36
N GLY A 13 -14.08 15.67 -1.37
CA GLY A 13 -14.85 14.44 -1.58
C GLY A 13 -14.03 13.15 -1.57
N VAL A 14 -12.72 13.22 -1.71
CA VAL A 14 -11.82 12.06 -1.59
C VAL A 14 -11.55 11.77 -0.12
N SER A 15 -11.86 10.56 0.31
CA SER A 15 -11.59 10.10 1.69
C SER A 15 -10.40 9.16 1.72
N PHE A 16 -9.58 9.27 2.76
CA PHE A 16 -8.39 8.43 2.97
C PHE A 16 -8.00 8.35 4.45
N LEU A 17 -7.27 7.29 4.80
CA LEU A 17 -6.60 7.16 6.09
C LEU A 17 -5.16 7.67 5.95
N THR A 18 -4.72 8.46 6.90
CA THR A 18 -3.35 9.00 6.98
C THR A 18 -2.95 9.21 8.43
N ASP A 19 -1.68 9.36 8.71
CA ASP A 19 -1.24 9.83 10.02
C ASP A 19 -1.24 11.36 10.04
N ARG A 20 -1.72 11.95 11.14
CA ARG A 20 -1.66 13.40 11.37
C ARG A 20 -0.21 13.90 11.49
N HIS A 21 0.70 13.00 11.93
CA HIS A 21 2.13 13.29 12.07
C HIS A 21 2.91 13.15 10.77
N ALA A 22 2.31 12.57 9.73
CA ALA A 22 2.82 12.57 8.36
C ALA A 22 2.73 13.95 7.67
N GLU A 23 2.45 15.01 8.40
CA GLU A 23 2.65 16.40 7.96
C GLU A 23 4.14 16.78 7.89
N GLY A 24 5.06 15.80 8.13
CA GLY A 24 6.48 15.87 7.85
C GLY A 24 6.78 15.81 6.36
N GLN A 25 7.96 15.27 6.02
CA GLN A 25 8.38 15.16 4.61
C GLN A 25 7.60 14.09 3.83
N VAL A 26 7.22 12.96 4.45
CA VAL A 26 6.43 11.90 3.81
C VAL A 26 4.95 12.21 3.95
N ARG A 27 4.27 12.44 2.83
CA ARG A 27 2.82 12.53 2.74
C ARG A 27 2.25 11.26 2.16
N PHE A 28 1.25 10.67 2.81
CA PHE A 28 0.65 9.44 2.34
C PHE A 28 -0.84 9.33 2.65
N GLY A 29 -1.53 8.42 1.95
CA GLY A 29 -2.91 8.07 2.23
C GLY A 29 -3.28 6.70 1.70
N PHE A 30 -4.09 5.97 2.47
CA PHE A 30 -4.84 4.82 2.00
C PHE A 30 -6.22 5.33 1.59
N THR A 31 -6.49 5.40 0.28
CA THR A 31 -7.74 5.98 -0.21
C THR A 31 -8.92 5.05 0.03
N GLU A 32 -10.11 5.65 0.17
CA GLU A 32 -11.37 4.93 0.11
C GLU A 32 -11.94 5.00 -1.33
N ARG A 33 -13.09 4.36 -1.57
CA ARG A 33 -13.71 4.33 -2.91
C ARG A 33 -14.52 5.59 -3.26
N SER A 34 -14.57 6.60 -2.40
CA SER A 34 -15.39 7.81 -2.57
C SER A 34 -14.61 8.97 -3.21
N GLY A 35 -15.32 9.83 -3.95
CA GLY A 35 -14.80 11.10 -4.47
C GLY A 35 -14.26 11.06 -5.91
N GLY A 36 -14.48 9.95 -6.62
CA GLY A 36 -14.09 9.80 -8.01
C GLY A 36 -15.22 9.97 -9.01
N VAL A 37 -14.93 9.60 -10.26
CA VAL A 37 -15.83 9.70 -11.42
C VAL A 37 -16.21 8.36 -12.03
N SER A 38 -15.64 7.26 -11.57
CA SER A 38 -15.99 5.93 -12.07
C SER A 38 -17.40 5.54 -11.66
N GLU A 39 -18.04 4.69 -12.47
CA GLU A 39 -19.44 4.28 -12.33
C GLU A 39 -19.58 2.77 -12.11
N GLY A 40 -20.80 2.34 -11.78
CA GLY A 40 -21.14 0.93 -11.64
C GLY A 40 -20.30 0.24 -10.55
N VAL A 41 -19.72 -0.90 -10.88
CA VAL A 41 -18.89 -1.70 -9.95
C VAL A 41 -17.56 -1.00 -9.57
N PHE A 42 -17.18 0.03 -10.32
CA PHE A 42 -15.98 0.83 -10.09
C PHE A 42 -16.25 2.11 -9.29
N ALA A 43 -17.52 2.38 -8.92
CA ALA A 43 -17.90 3.62 -8.27
C ALA A 43 -17.24 3.78 -6.89
N SER A 44 -16.61 4.91 -6.66
CA SER A 44 -16.41 6.03 -7.58
C SER A 44 -14.92 6.32 -7.83
N LEU A 45 -14.02 6.16 -6.83
CA LEU A 45 -12.58 6.48 -6.91
C LEU A 45 -11.76 5.21 -7.23
N ASN A 46 -12.04 4.59 -8.37
CA ASN A 46 -11.20 3.49 -8.84
C ASN A 46 -9.85 4.02 -9.36
N LEU A 47 -8.76 3.50 -8.78
CA LEU A 47 -7.37 3.86 -9.16
C LEU A 47 -6.67 2.79 -9.99
N GLY A 48 -7.32 1.61 -10.16
CA GLY A 48 -6.78 0.47 -10.89
C GLY A 48 -7.06 0.54 -12.39
N ASP A 49 -6.01 0.47 -13.20
CA ASP A 49 -6.08 0.51 -14.69
C ASP A 49 -6.22 -0.88 -15.34
N ALA A 50 -6.22 -1.95 -14.55
CA ALA A 50 -6.28 -3.34 -15.04
C ALA A 50 -7.59 -4.07 -14.67
N CYS A 51 -8.62 -3.37 -14.18
CA CYS A 51 -9.88 -3.98 -13.76
C CYS A 51 -11.05 -3.80 -14.73
N GLY A 52 -10.83 -3.08 -15.86
CA GLY A 52 -11.82 -2.91 -16.92
C GLY A 52 -12.62 -1.62 -16.87
N ASP A 53 -12.22 -0.66 -16.06
CA ASP A 53 -12.77 0.70 -16.05
C ASP A 53 -12.26 1.54 -17.23
N MET A 54 -12.91 2.68 -17.49
CA MET A 54 -12.48 3.63 -18.52
C MET A 54 -11.15 4.27 -18.14
N PRO A 55 -10.14 4.27 -19.03
CA PRO A 55 -8.82 4.86 -18.73
C PRO A 55 -8.89 6.33 -18.30
N GLU A 56 -9.82 7.09 -18.87
CA GLU A 56 -10.03 8.51 -18.58
C GLU A 56 -10.55 8.69 -17.14
N HIS A 57 -11.44 7.81 -16.68
CA HIS A 57 -11.92 7.83 -15.29
C HIS A 57 -10.80 7.52 -14.32
N VAL A 58 -9.98 6.51 -14.62
CA VAL A 58 -8.83 6.15 -13.78
C VAL A 58 -7.82 7.28 -13.70
N ALA A 59 -7.54 7.95 -14.83
CA ALA A 59 -6.62 9.09 -14.87
C ALA A 59 -7.14 10.26 -14.02
N GLU A 60 -8.41 10.63 -14.17
CA GLU A 60 -9.07 11.67 -13.37
C GLU A 60 -9.08 11.31 -11.88
N ASN A 61 -9.39 10.06 -11.53
CA ASN A 61 -9.40 9.61 -10.14
C ASN A 61 -8.00 9.68 -9.50
N ARG A 62 -6.96 9.31 -10.24
CA ARG A 62 -5.57 9.43 -9.78
C ARG A 62 -5.18 10.89 -9.56
N ALA A 63 -5.57 11.79 -10.45
CA ALA A 63 -5.35 13.22 -10.28
C ALA A 63 -6.07 13.78 -9.05
N ARG A 64 -7.33 13.38 -8.80
CA ARG A 64 -8.08 13.75 -7.59
C ARG A 64 -7.44 13.23 -6.31
N ALA A 65 -6.99 11.98 -6.31
CA ALA A 65 -6.32 11.38 -5.16
C ALA A 65 -5.00 12.10 -4.82
N LEU A 66 -4.19 12.43 -5.84
CA LEU A 66 -2.97 13.22 -5.69
C LEU A 66 -3.25 14.61 -5.13
N ALA A 67 -4.23 15.32 -5.70
CA ALA A 67 -4.62 16.66 -5.25
C ALA A 67 -5.16 16.65 -3.81
N ALA A 68 -5.98 15.64 -3.44
CA ALA A 68 -6.50 15.49 -2.09
C ALA A 68 -5.38 15.26 -1.04
N LEU A 69 -4.29 14.61 -1.46
CA LEU A 69 -3.10 14.40 -0.64
C LEU A 69 -2.19 15.65 -0.57
N GLY A 70 -2.51 16.70 -1.36
CA GLY A 70 -1.76 17.95 -1.43
C GLY A 70 -0.55 17.89 -2.37
N TYR A 71 -0.54 16.96 -3.32
CA TYR A 71 0.49 16.92 -4.36
C TYR A 71 0.23 18.00 -5.41
N GLU A 72 1.20 18.87 -5.63
CA GLU A 72 1.12 20.01 -6.57
C GLU A 72 1.93 19.79 -7.86
N GLY A 73 2.65 18.67 -7.97
CA GLY A 73 3.44 18.34 -9.15
C GLY A 73 2.62 17.75 -10.30
N SER A 74 3.29 17.45 -11.44
CA SER A 74 2.63 16.79 -12.58
C SER A 74 2.21 15.35 -12.23
N PRO A 75 0.98 14.93 -12.51
CA PRO A 75 0.54 13.54 -12.40
C PRO A 75 1.38 12.56 -13.25
N ASP A 76 2.05 13.03 -14.31
CA ASP A 76 2.91 12.21 -15.17
C ASP A 76 4.16 11.69 -14.44
N ARG A 77 4.50 12.28 -13.29
CA ARG A 77 5.58 11.81 -12.45
C ARG A 77 5.21 10.58 -11.59
N LEU A 78 3.95 10.16 -11.64
CA LEU A 78 3.44 9.04 -10.85
C LEU A 78 4.14 7.73 -11.24
N VAL A 79 4.74 7.06 -10.25
CA VAL A 79 5.24 5.69 -10.39
C VAL A 79 4.14 4.73 -9.91
N ASN A 80 3.55 4.02 -10.87
CA ASN A 80 2.51 3.02 -10.59
C ASN A 80 2.91 1.69 -11.26
N PRO A 81 3.39 0.69 -10.50
CA PRO A 81 3.85 -0.56 -11.07
C PRO A 81 2.69 -1.45 -11.53
N LYS A 82 2.99 -2.34 -12.48
CA LYS A 82 2.16 -3.52 -12.71
C LYS A 82 2.40 -4.50 -11.56
N GLN A 83 1.43 -4.62 -10.66
CA GLN A 83 1.47 -5.55 -9.54
C GLN A 83 1.29 -6.98 -10.05
N VAL A 84 2.23 -7.85 -9.73
CA VAL A 84 2.28 -9.25 -10.21
C VAL A 84 2.17 -10.26 -9.06
N HIS A 85 1.90 -9.79 -7.84
CA HIS A 85 1.86 -10.56 -6.60
C HIS A 85 3.19 -11.26 -6.31
N GLY A 86 4.30 -10.62 -6.69
CA GLY A 86 5.67 -11.07 -6.47
C GLY A 86 6.30 -10.42 -5.23
N ASP A 87 7.63 -10.33 -5.26
CA ASP A 87 8.43 -9.74 -4.18
C ASP A 87 9.50 -8.76 -4.69
N LYS A 88 9.38 -8.31 -5.96
CA LYS A 88 10.29 -7.33 -6.54
C LYS A 88 10.05 -5.95 -5.93
N VAL A 89 11.14 -5.36 -5.42
CA VAL A 89 11.19 -4.01 -4.85
C VAL A 89 12.05 -3.12 -5.74
N LEU A 90 11.47 -2.06 -6.31
CA LEU A 90 12.22 -1.05 -7.07
C LEU A 90 12.64 0.11 -6.17
N LEU A 91 13.64 0.86 -6.62
CA LEU A 91 14.13 2.08 -5.96
C LEU A 91 13.99 3.27 -6.92
N VAL A 92 13.44 4.35 -6.39
CA VAL A 92 13.38 5.68 -7.01
C VAL A 92 14.31 6.59 -6.20
N ASP A 93 15.52 6.77 -6.68
CA ASP A 93 16.57 7.59 -6.04
C ASP A 93 16.98 8.80 -6.89
N THR A 94 16.32 8.99 -8.00
CA THR A 94 16.51 10.15 -8.88
C THR A 94 15.17 10.73 -9.32
N ALA A 95 15.13 12.04 -9.56
CA ALA A 95 13.93 12.76 -9.97
C ALA A 95 14.06 13.41 -11.36
N ASP A 96 15.18 13.20 -12.08
CA ASP A 96 15.32 13.67 -13.46
C ASP A 96 14.41 12.89 -14.43
N GLU A 97 13.98 13.55 -15.49
CA GLU A 97 12.95 13.01 -16.40
C GLU A 97 13.35 11.70 -17.08
N GLU A 98 14.61 11.56 -17.51
CA GLU A 98 15.10 10.37 -18.22
C GLU A 98 15.14 9.15 -17.28
N SER A 99 15.72 9.32 -16.10
CA SER A 99 15.79 8.25 -15.10
C SER A 99 14.41 7.86 -14.58
N LEU A 100 13.53 8.83 -14.36
CA LEU A 100 12.16 8.57 -13.92
C LEU A 100 11.38 7.79 -14.98
N ALA A 101 11.47 8.17 -16.27
CA ALA A 101 10.82 7.46 -17.36
C ALA A 101 11.32 5.99 -17.45
N ARG A 102 12.62 5.75 -17.24
CA ARG A 102 13.18 4.40 -17.19
C ARG A 102 12.60 3.59 -16.03
N ILE A 103 12.52 4.18 -14.83
CA ILE A 103 11.94 3.52 -13.65
C ILE A 103 10.45 3.23 -13.85
N GLN A 104 9.69 4.19 -14.40
CA GLN A 104 8.28 3.97 -14.73
C GLN A 104 8.09 2.82 -15.71
N LYS A 105 8.95 2.71 -16.74
CA LYS A 105 8.93 1.60 -17.68
C LYS A 105 9.24 0.27 -16.98
N GLU A 106 10.29 0.22 -16.15
CA GLU A 106 10.64 -0.98 -15.39
C GLU A 106 9.52 -1.40 -14.44
N ALA A 107 8.87 -0.43 -13.78
CA ALA A 107 7.72 -0.68 -12.92
C ALA A 107 6.54 -1.32 -13.68
N ARG A 108 6.32 -0.93 -14.94
CA ARG A 108 5.31 -1.56 -15.81
C ARG A 108 5.66 -2.99 -16.26
N GLU A 109 6.91 -3.41 -16.17
CA GLU A 109 7.30 -4.80 -16.41
C GLU A 109 6.91 -5.73 -15.25
N GLY A 110 6.81 -5.19 -14.03
CA GLY A 110 6.30 -5.86 -12.83
C GLY A 110 7.09 -5.53 -11.58
N ALA A 111 6.39 -5.07 -10.55
CA ALA A 111 6.91 -4.90 -9.18
C ALA A 111 5.73 -4.83 -8.20
N ASP A 112 5.99 -5.19 -6.93
CA ASP A 112 5.00 -5.17 -5.87
C ASP A 112 5.42 -4.28 -4.68
N ALA A 113 6.57 -3.60 -4.79
CA ALA A 113 6.96 -2.54 -3.88
C ALA A 113 7.84 -1.49 -4.58
N ILE A 114 7.69 -0.24 -4.16
CA ILE A 114 8.50 0.88 -4.61
C ILE A 114 9.05 1.60 -3.38
N VAL A 115 10.36 1.73 -3.28
CA VAL A 115 11.06 2.62 -2.35
C VAL A 115 11.34 3.93 -3.07
N CYS A 116 11.11 5.06 -2.41
CA CYS A 116 11.39 6.39 -2.95
C CYS A 116 12.12 7.25 -1.92
N THR A 117 13.24 7.87 -2.34
CA THR A 117 14.08 8.73 -1.50
C THR A 117 14.23 10.15 -2.07
N VAL A 118 13.45 10.49 -3.10
CA VAL A 118 13.52 11.79 -3.76
C VAL A 118 12.20 12.55 -3.67
N PRO A 119 12.24 13.88 -3.47
CA PRO A 119 11.03 14.69 -3.43
C PRO A 119 10.31 14.76 -4.76
N GLY A 120 8.98 14.99 -4.70
CA GLY A 120 8.17 15.30 -5.86
C GLY A 120 7.92 14.14 -6.82
N VAL A 121 8.17 12.90 -6.42
CA VAL A 121 7.81 11.68 -7.17
C VAL A 121 6.76 10.90 -6.38
N PRO A 122 5.49 10.92 -6.79
CA PRO A 122 4.45 10.15 -6.13
C PRO A 122 4.50 8.69 -6.56
N VAL A 123 4.15 7.81 -5.62
CA VAL A 123 4.04 6.36 -5.83
C VAL A 123 2.64 5.91 -5.48
N LEU A 124 2.00 5.12 -6.35
CA LEU A 124 0.69 4.52 -6.15
C LEU A 124 0.75 3.02 -6.37
N LEU A 125 0.25 2.24 -5.42
CA LEU A 125 -0.12 0.85 -5.60
C LEU A 125 -1.61 0.66 -5.30
N CYS A 126 -2.23 -0.34 -5.93
CA CYS A 126 -3.68 -0.54 -5.95
C CYS A 126 -4.08 -1.83 -5.24
N TYR A 127 -5.24 -1.81 -4.57
CA TYR A 127 -5.65 -2.91 -3.68
C TYR A 127 -7.17 -3.16 -3.76
N ALA A 128 -7.52 -4.41 -3.52
CA ALA A 128 -8.84 -4.88 -3.13
C ALA A 128 -8.59 -6.23 -2.42
N ASP A 129 -8.42 -6.20 -1.10
CA ASP A 129 -8.11 -7.28 -0.16
C ASP A 129 -6.63 -7.51 0.16
N CYS A 130 -5.69 -7.47 -0.80
CA CYS A 130 -4.26 -7.55 -0.48
C CYS A 130 -3.86 -6.43 0.48
N VAL A 131 -2.83 -6.67 1.29
CA VAL A 131 -2.42 -5.74 2.36
C VAL A 131 -1.56 -4.60 1.80
N PRO A 132 -2.01 -3.34 1.91
CA PRO A 132 -1.17 -2.19 1.64
C PRO A 132 -0.29 -1.90 2.85
N VAL A 133 1.01 -1.75 2.64
CA VAL A 133 1.94 -1.28 3.66
C VAL A 133 2.68 -0.04 3.18
N ILE A 134 2.70 1.00 4.02
CA ILE A 134 3.54 2.16 3.81
C ILE A 134 4.59 2.16 4.91
N LEU A 135 5.86 2.18 4.50
CA LEU A 135 7.01 2.36 5.39
C LEU A 135 7.47 3.81 5.23
N ALA A 136 7.63 4.52 6.32
CA ALA A 136 8.05 5.91 6.32
C ALA A 136 9.25 6.12 7.24
N THR A 137 10.24 6.86 6.76
CA THR A 137 11.38 7.39 7.54
C THR A 137 11.45 8.90 7.32
N GLU A 138 12.40 9.57 7.95
CA GLU A 138 12.61 11.01 7.72
C GLU A 138 13.01 11.31 6.26
N LYS A 139 13.80 10.41 5.62
CA LYS A 139 14.42 10.65 4.30
C LYS A 139 13.81 9.87 3.15
N GLY A 140 12.83 9.01 3.41
CA GLY A 140 12.26 8.18 2.37
C GLY A 140 11.01 7.42 2.79
N PHE A 141 10.41 6.76 1.82
CA PHE A 141 9.26 5.90 2.06
C PHE A 141 9.27 4.68 1.15
N ALA A 142 8.46 3.69 1.49
CA ALA A 142 8.10 2.62 0.56
C ALA A 142 6.58 2.42 0.54
N VAL A 143 6.03 2.09 -0.63
CA VAL A 143 4.66 1.59 -0.79
C VAL A 143 4.75 0.15 -1.24
N VAL A 144 4.10 -0.75 -0.50
CA VAL A 144 4.23 -2.20 -0.66
C VAL A 144 2.86 -2.84 -0.88
N HIS A 145 2.75 -3.68 -1.90
CA HIS A 145 1.62 -4.56 -2.14
C HIS A 145 1.95 -5.96 -1.61
N SER A 146 1.38 -6.30 -0.47
CA SER A 146 1.61 -7.59 0.18
C SER A 146 0.38 -8.51 0.03
N GLY A 147 0.25 -9.15 -1.14
CA GLY A 147 -0.63 -10.30 -1.33
C GLY A 147 0.01 -11.55 -0.70
N TRP A 148 -0.71 -12.68 -0.60
CA TRP A 148 -0.22 -13.85 0.11
C TRP A 148 1.17 -14.34 -0.38
N ARG A 149 1.47 -14.26 -1.70
CA ARG A 149 2.79 -14.64 -2.23
C ARG A 149 3.89 -13.69 -1.80
N GLY A 150 3.62 -12.38 -1.87
CA GLY A 150 4.55 -11.35 -1.41
C GLY A 150 4.76 -11.41 0.10
N THR A 151 3.70 -11.69 0.88
CA THR A 151 3.79 -11.82 2.33
C THR A 151 4.69 -12.98 2.74
N ILE A 152 4.48 -14.17 2.18
CA ILE A 152 5.31 -15.35 2.50
C ILE A 152 6.77 -15.18 2.05
N ALA A 153 6.99 -14.36 1.01
CA ALA A 153 8.33 -13.95 0.56
C ALA A 153 8.90 -12.76 1.35
N SER A 154 8.19 -12.29 2.39
CA SER A 154 8.56 -11.17 3.28
C SER A 154 8.84 -9.86 2.52
N ILE A 155 7.99 -9.53 1.54
CA ILE A 155 8.19 -8.33 0.69
C ILE A 155 8.26 -7.04 1.52
N SER A 156 7.49 -6.91 2.61
CA SER A 156 7.51 -5.73 3.47
C SER A 156 8.85 -5.58 4.18
N ALA A 157 9.43 -6.67 4.68
CA ALA A 157 10.77 -6.66 5.27
C ALA A 157 11.85 -6.35 4.22
N LYS A 158 11.74 -6.90 3.00
CA LYS A 158 12.64 -6.58 1.87
C LYS A 158 12.59 -5.09 1.51
N ALA A 159 11.38 -4.52 1.49
CA ALA A 159 11.19 -3.10 1.23
C ALA A 159 11.79 -2.23 2.35
N LEU A 160 11.61 -2.63 3.62
CA LEU A 160 12.23 -1.96 4.77
C LEU A 160 13.75 -1.97 4.65
N VAL A 161 14.37 -3.13 4.47
CA VAL A 161 15.83 -3.24 4.34
C VAL A 161 16.34 -2.37 3.18
N LYS A 162 15.64 -2.36 2.05
CA LYS A 162 16.02 -1.51 0.91
C LYS A 162 15.86 -0.02 1.21
N LEU A 163 14.80 0.38 1.91
CA LEU A 163 14.59 1.77 2.34
C LEU A 163 15.69 2.23 3.28
N LEU A 164 15.98 1.46 4.33
CA LEU A 164 17.02 1.80 5.31
C LEU A 164 18.42 1.88 4.67
N ALA A 165 18.73 0.96 3.74
CA ALA A 165 20.00 1.01 2.99
C ALA A 165 20.10 2.26 2.10
N ALA A 166 19.00 2.69 1.46
CA ALA A 166 18.97 3.85 0.59
C ALA A 166 19.03 5.17 1.36
N THR A 167 18.41 5.24 2.55
CA THR A 167 18.36 6.45 3.40
C THR A 167 19.51 6.53 4.39
N GLN A 168 20.21 5.42 4.63
CA GLN A 168 21.22 5.27 5.69
C GLN A 168 20.64 5.55 7.09
N GLU A 169 19.44 5.08 7.32
CA GLU A 169 18.71 5.17 8.59
C GLU A 169 18.56 3.79 9.23
N ASP A 170 18.24 3.76 10.52
CA ASP A 170 18.04 2.53 11.28
C ASP A 170 16.55 2.15 11.36
N ALA A 171 16.24 0.88 11.62
CA ALA A 171 14.87 0.39 11.73
C ALA A 171 14.05 1.10 12.83
N SER A 172 14.70 1.61 13.87
CA SER A 172 14.09 2.39 14.95
C SER A 172 13.57 3.76 14.51
N SER A 173 14.00 4.28 13.36
CA SER A 173 13.51 5.54 12.79
C SER A 173 12.33 5.34 11.84
N ALA A 174 12.03 4.09 11.46
CA ALA A 174 10.96 3.79 10.53
C ALA A 174 9.62 3.57 11.25
N VAL A 175 8.54 3.99 10.60
CA VAL A 175 7.16 3.67 10.98
C VAL A 175 6.53 2.89 9.84
N ALA A 176 5.84 1.79 10.18
CA ALA A 176 5.06 0.99 9.24
C ALA A 176 3.56 1.22 9.46
N TYR A 177 2.85 1.54 8.41
CA TYR A 177 1.40 1.68 8.39
C TYR A 177 0.79 0.57 7.54
N ILE A 178 -0.03 -0.28 8.14
CA ILE A 178 -0.81 -1.31 7.48
C ILE A 178 -2.21 -0.74 7.25
N GLY A 179 -2.56 -0.54 5.97
CA GLY A 179 -3.84 0.02 5.58
C GLY A 179 -4.95 -1.04 5.46
N PRO A 180 -6.15 -0.63 4.98
CA PRO A 180 -7.30 -1.52 4.86
C PRO A 180 -7.01 -2.72 3.96
N HIS A 181 -7.33 -3.92 4.45
CA HIS A 181 -7.09 -5.20 3.78
C HIS A 181 -8.14 -6.22 4.19
N ILE A 182 -8.15 -7.42 3.60
CA ILE A 182 -8.99 -8.50 4.09
C ILE A 182 -8.46 -8.99 5.43
N ALA A 183 -9.20 -8.78 6.52
CA ALA A 183 -8.78 -9.20 7.85
C ALA A 183 -8.76 -10.73 8.00
N GLY A 184 -7.93 -11.23 8.90
CA GLY A 184 -7.79 -12.67 9.16
C GLY A 184 -9.13 -13.41 9.33
N PRO A 185 -10.09 -12.90 10.12
CA PRO A 185 -11.40 -13.54 10.28
C PRO A 185 -12.24 -13.67 9.00
N ASP A 186 -11.90 -12.93 7.94
CA ASP A 186 -12.62 -12.91 6.67
C ASP A 186 -11.84 -13.60 5.54
N TYR A 187 -10.59 -14.03 5.80
CA TYR A 187 -9.71 -14.60 4.78
C TYR A 187 -9.55 -16.11 4.94
N GLU A 188 -10.55 -16.87 4.48
CA GLU A 188 -10.48 -18.33 4.38
C GLU A 188 -9.53 -18.74 3.24
N VAL A 189 -8.65 -19.71 3.53
CA VAL A 189 -7.64 -20.24 2.61
C VAL A 189 -7.60 -21.77 2.66
N SER A 190 -6.84 -22.40 1.76
CA SER A 190 -6.62 -23.84 1.82
C SER A 190 -5.73 -24.20 3.03
N GLU A 191 -5.91 -25.40 3.54
CA GLU A 191 -5.07 -25.95 4.62
C GLU A 191 -3.58 -25.95 4.25
N GLU A 192 -3.27 -26.29 2.99
CA GLU A 192 -1.89 -26.26 2.48
C GLU A 192 -1.27 -24.87 2.59
N LEU A 193 -2.03 -23.82 2.18
CA LEU A 193 -1.53 -22.45 2.26
C LEU A 193 -1.36 -22.01 3.72
N LEU A 194 -2.31 -22.35 4.60
CA LEU A 194 -2.23 -22.02 6.01
C LEU A 194 -1.01 -22.66 6.66
N THR A 195 -0.76 -23.94 6.40
CA THR A 195 0.43 -24.68 6.90
C THR A 195 1.72 -24.00 6.45
N ARG A 196 1.82 -23.61 5.18
CA ARG A 196 3.02 -22.90 4.69
C ARG A 196 3.26 -21.59 5.42
N PHE A 197 2.21 -20.85 5.80
CA PHE A 197 2.36 -19.62 6.58
C PHE A 197 2.79 -19.90 8.02
N VAL A 198 2.22 -20.92 8.66
CA VAL A 198 2.63 -21.34 10.02
C VAL A 198 4.08 -21.78 10.03
N ASP A 199 4.52 -22.58 9.07
CA ASP A 199 5.91 -23.03 8.95
C ASP A 199 6.91 -21.89 8.68
N THR A 200 6.44 -20.82 8.01
CA THR A 200 7.29 -19.66 7.66
C THR A 200 7.37 -18.64 8.79
N PHE A 201 6.30 -18.45 9.52
CA PHE A 201 6.18 -17.45 10.59
C PHE A 201 6.01 -18.12 11.95
N ASP A 202 4.79 -18.29 12.39
CA ASP A 202 4.41 -19.05 13.60
C ASP A 202 2.88 -19.32 13.59
N GLU A 203 2.39 -19.99 14.66
CA GLU A 203 0.98 -20.33 14.79
C GLU A 203 0.04 -19.13 14.92
N SER A 204 0.54 -17.95 15.29
CA SER A 204 -0.29 -16.74 15.49
C SER A 204 -0.90 -16.19 14.19
N VAL A 205 -0.40 -16.61 13.04
CA VAL A 205 -0.98 -16.22 11.72
C VAL A 205 -2.21 -17.04 11.36
N ALA A 206 -2.45 -18.17 12.08
CA ALA A 206 -3.57 -19.06 11.81
C ALA A 206 -4.74 -18.81 12.76
N LEU A 207 -5.93 -18.64 12.18
CA LEU A 207 -7.16 -18.48 12.92
C LEU A 207 -8.10 -19.69 12.73
N PRO A 208 -9.03 -19.95 13.67
CA PRO A 208 -9.97 -21.07 13.55
C PRO A 208 -10.75 -21.05 12.23
N GLY A 209 -10.96 -22.23 11.62
CA GLY A 209 -11.72 -22.37 10.38
C GLY A 209 -10.91 -22.07 9.13
N HIS A 210 -9.63 -22.48 9.10
CA HIS A 210 -8.71 -22.30 7.96
C HIS A 210 -8.59 -20.83 7.50
N ARG A 211 -8.47 -19.91 8.46
CA ARG A 211 -8.34 -18.48 8.20
C ARG A 211 -6.92 -18.01 8.45
N LEU A 212 -6.46 -17.13 7.57
CA LEU A 212 -5.10 -16.61 7.55
C LEU A 212 -5.07 -15.11 7.85
N ASP A 213 -4.27 -14.73 8.84
CA ASP A 213 -4.00 -13.33 9.16
C ASP A 213 -2.71 -12.85 8.45
N LEU A 214 -2.89 -12.18 7.30
CA LEU A 214 -1.76 -11.62 6.54
C LEU A 214 -1.09 -10.45 7.27
N ALA A 215 -1.86 -9.63 7.98
CA ALA A 215 -1.30 -8.50 8.73
C ALA A 215 -0.38 -9.00 9.84
N ARG A 216 -0.78 -10.06 10.58
CA ARG A 216 0.08 -10.67 11.59
C ARG A 216 1.38 -11.20 11.00
N ALA A 217 1.34 -11.86 9.84
CA ALA A 217 2.54 -12.34 9.15
C ALA A 217 3.46 -11.18 8.72
N ILE A 218 2.90 -10.07 8.27
CA ILE A 218 3.65 -8.86 7.90
C ILE A 218 4.30 -8.24 9.15
N ILE A 219 3.57 -8.14 10.27
CA ILE A 219 4.12 -7.63 11.53
C ILE A 219 5.33 -8.47 11.96
N LEU A 220 5.20 -9.80 11.99
CA LEU A 220 6.30 -10.71 12.33
C LEU A 220 7.51 -10.52 11.40
N ALA A 221 7.29 -10.33 10.11
CA ALA A 221 8.37 -10.08 9.15
C ALA A 221 9.09 -8.74 9.41
N LEU A 222 8.35 -7.69 9.78
CA LEU A 222 8.90 -6.37 10.08
C LEU A 222 9.64 -6.36 11.42
N GLU A 223 9.10 -7.02 12.45
CA GLU A 223 9.77 -7.23 13.74
C GLU A 223 11.08 -8.01 13.55
N GLY A 224 11.04 -9.09 12.75
CA GLY A 224 12.23 -9.85 12.39
C GLY A 224 13.29 -9.05 11.60
N ALA A 225 12.88 -7.96 10.94
CA ALA A 225 13.77 -7.02 10.27
C ALA A 225 14.22 -5.84 11.16
N GLY A 226 13.87 -5.87 12.46
CA GLY A 226 14.36 -4.95 13.49
C GLY A 226 13.44 -3.78 13.83
N MET A 227 12.18 -3.76 13.36
CA MET A 227 11.21 -2.75 13.81
C MET A 227 10.67 -3.09 15.21
N GLY A 228 10.44 -2.06 16.03
CA GLY A 228 9.70 -2.20 17.28
C GLY A 228 8.19 -2.29 17.03
N GLU A 229 7.47 -3.04 17.87
CA GLU A 229 6.00 -3.19 17.79
C GLU A 229 5.28 -1.84 17.83
N GLU A 230 5.77 -0.91 18.65
CA GLU A 230 5.22 0.45 18.80
C GLU A 230 5.32 1.31 17.53
N SER A 231 6.17 0.91 16.57
CA SER A 231 6.37 1.58 15.28
C SER A 231 5.55 0.96 14.14
N ILE A 232 4.71 -0.05 14.45
CA ILE A 232 3.85 -0.72 13.46
C ILE A 232 2.40 -0.44 13.80
N VAL A 233 1.70 0.23 12.88
CA VAL A 233 0.30 0.66 13.05
C VAL A 233 -0.58 -0.09 12.07
N ASP A 234 -1.43 -0.99 12.54
CA ASP A 234 -2.49 -1.60 11.74
C ASP A 234 -3.80 -0.81 11.91
N CYS A 235 -4.45 -0.46 10.80
CA CYS A 235 -5.75 0.22 10.85
C CYS A 235 -6.90 -0.69 11.33
N GLY A 236 -6.74 -2.02 11.28
CA GLY A 236 -7.74 -2.99 11.71
C GLY A 236 -9.04 -3.00 10.89
N ILE A 237 -9.05 -2.43 9.69
CA ILE A 237 -10.26 -2.30 8.85
C ILE A 237 -10.27 -3.41 7.79
N SER A 238 -11.29 -4.30 7.88
CA SER A 238 -11.49 -5.33 6.86
C SER A 238 -12.21 -4.77 5.63
N THR A 239 -11.58 -4.92 4.46
CA THR A 239 -12.18 -4.57 3.16
C THR A 239 -13.47 -5.35 2.91
N ALA A 240 -13.51 -6.63 3.27
CA ALA A 240 -14.66 -7.49 3.07
C ALA A 240 -15.89 -7.08 3.90
N ARG A 241 -15.69 -6.31 4.98
CA ARG A 241 -16.77 -5.82 5.86
C ARG A 241 -17.12 -4.35 5.65
N ALA A 242 -16.33 -3.64 4.85
CA ALA A 242 -16.47 -2.20 4.63
C ALA A 242 -16.63 -1.87 3.14
N THR A 243 -17.42 -2.65 2.40
CA THR A 243 -17.61 -2.49 0.95
C THR A 243 -18.35 -1.20 0.56
N ASP A 244 -19.01 -0.55 1.51
CA ASP A 244 -19.54 0.80 1.36
C ASP A 244 -18.44 1.88 1.24
N ARG A 245 -17.25 1.60 1.75
CA ARG A 245 -16.09 2.51 1.78
C ARG A 245 -14.89 2.02 0.97
N LEU A 246 -14.72 0.73 0.81
CA LEU A 246 -13.55 0.08 0.22
C LEU A 246 -13.96 -0.90 -0.87
N TYR A 247 -13.05 -1.23 -1.77
CA TYR A 247 -13.24 -2.33 -2.71
C TYR A 247 -12.76 -3.64 -2.09
N SER A 248 -13.50 -4.71 -2.31
CA SER A 248 -13.10 -6.06 -1.88
C SER A 248 -13.31 -7.06 -3.01
N TYR A 249 -12.22 -7.61 -3.51
CA TYR A 249 -12.26 -8.64 -4.56
C TYR A 249 -13.05 -9.88 -4.10
N ARG A 250 -12.86 -10.27 -2.84
CA ARG A 250 -13.53 -11.42 -2.21
C ARG A 250 -15.04 -11.18 -2.05
N ALA A 251 -15.41 -10.05 -1.47
CA ALA A 251 -16.81 -9.75 -1.15
C ALA A 251 -17.63 -9.36 -2.39
N GLU A 252 -17.02 -8.76 -3.41
CA GLU A 252 -17.67 -8.29 -4.64
C GLU A 252 -17.50 -9.27 -5.82
N GLY A 253 -17.09 -10.53 -5.54
CA GLY A 253 -17.06 -11.59 -6.55
C GLY A 253 -16.05 -11.35 -7.68
N GLY A 254 -14.98 -10.62 -7.42
CA GLY A 254 -13.94 -10.32 -8.39
C GLY A 254 -14.19 -9.11 -9.30
N HIS A 255 -15.39 -8.52 -9.23
CA HIS A 255 -15.81 -7.41 -10.08
C HIS A 255 -15.93 -6.12 -9.30
N CYS A 256 -14.81 -5.45 -9.09
CA CYS A 256 -14.76 -4.18 -8.35
C CYS A 256 -13.57 -3.33 -8.78
N GLY A 257 -13.60 -2.05 -8.37
CA GLY A 257 -12.47 -1.15 -8.53
C GLY A 257 -11.29 -1.51 -7.59
N ARG A 258 -10.33 -0.59 -7.53
CA ARG A 258 -9.18 -0.67 -6.62
C ARG A 258 -9.03 0.65 -5.87
N HIS A 259 -8.94 0.60 -4.55
CA HIS A 259 -8.43 1.72 -3.76
C HIS A 259 -6.91 1.71 -3.77
N GLY A 260 -6.27 2.76 -3.26
CA GLY A 260 -4.83 2.94 -3.38
C GLY A 260 -4.12 3.19 -2.06
N ALA A 261 -2.85 2.79 -2.01
CA ALA A 261 -1.88 3.39 -1.12
C ALA A 261 -1.01 4.35 -1.95
N LEU A 262 -1.04 5.61 -1.58
CA LEU A 262 -0.40 6.71 -2.29
C LEU A 262 0.54 7.43 -1.34
N ALA A 263 1.79 7.67 -1.76
CA ALA A 263 2.76 8.41 -0.96
C ALA A 263 3.70 9.24 -1.83
N TYR A 264 4.25 10.33 -1.26
CA TYR A 264 5.33 11.11 -1.85
C TYR A 264 6.11 11.86 -0.75
N LEU A 265 7.36 12.22 -1.05
CA LEU A 265 8.11 13.18 -0.26
C LEU A 265 7.77 14.59 -0.72
N ALA A 266 7.38 15.45 0.23
CA ALA A 266 7.21 16.88 -0.05
C ALA A 266 8.58 17.52 -0.36
N ALA A 267 8.58 18.55 -1.22
CA ALA A 267 9.77 19.30 -1.59
C ALA A 267 10.19 20.25 -0.47
#